data_da5d38ab52270df3a757d631a8991cb5
#
_entry.id   da5d38ab52270df3a757d631a8991cb5
#
_cell.length_a   1.000
_cell.length_b   1.000
_cell.length_c   1.000
_cell.angle_alpha   90.00
_cell.angle_beta   90.00
_cell.angle_gamma   90.00
#
_symmetry.space_group_name_H-M   'P 1'
#
loop_
_entity.id
_entity.type
_entity.pdbx_description
1 polymer ?
#
loop_
_entity_poly.entity_id
_entity_poly.type
_entity_poly.pdbx_seq_one_letter_code
_entity_poly.pdbx_strand_id
1 'polypeptide(L)'
;MDVKGRLLRLADADYRAFHLRLIPGVPPESVLGVRVPAIRALAKSMTEEERLAFLGELPHEFYDENMLHSVLLSGMRGFSETLPRVKEFLPHIDNWAVCDALSPKCFAKESSRVRDFAYECLEEEHLYTVRFGVNCLRSFCLDGDAYRAEVLGRVAGVGGEYYLDMAAAWFFCDALIKRGADALPFFEEGRLSREVHVKAVQKACDSFRVPFELKRYLRTLHLPERSNGD
;
A
#
# COMPACT_ATOMS: atom_id res chain seq x y z
N MET A 1 28.83 -2.86 6.18
CA MET A 1 27.95 -3.89 6.85
C MET A 1 27.52 -4.94 5.82
N ASP A 2 27.46 -6.25 6.17
CA ASP A 2 27.10 -7.31 5.21
C ASP A 2 25.60 -7.69 5.36
N VAL A 3 24.69 -6.77 5.01
CA VAL A 3 23.24 -7.05 5.03
C VAL A 3 22.87 -8.08 3.98
N LYS A 4 23.42 -7.95 2.77
CA LYS A 4 23.24 -8.91 1.67
C LYS A 4 23.60 -10.33 2.10
N GLY A 5 24.75 -10.54 2.72
CA GLY A 5 25.17 -11.86 3.22
C GLY A 5 24.26 -12.40 4.35
N ARG A 6 23.70 -11.52 5.19
CA ARG A 6 22.71 -11.91 6.20
C ARG A 6 21.40 -12.36 5.55
N LEU A 7 20.90 -11.66 4.53
CA LEU A 7 19.70 -12.04 3.76
C LEU A 7 19.92 -13.34 3.00
N LEU A 8 21.07 -13.52 2.33
CA LEU A 8 21.39 -14.77 1.63
C LEU A 8 21.36 -16.00 2.55
N ARG A 9 21.81 -15.89 3.80
CA ARG A 9 21.74 -16.98 4.79
C ARG A 9 20.31 -17.31 5.24
N LEU A 10 19.34 -16.40 5.01
CA LEU A 10 17.92 -16.55 5.35
C LEU A 10 17.07 -16.96 4.14
N ALA A 11 17.67 -17.07 2.95
CA ALA A 11 16.99 -17.40 1.71
C ALA A 11 16.36 -18.80 1.78
N ASP A 12 15.15 -18.92 1.23
CA ASP A 12 14.36 -20.15 1.16
C ASP A 12 13.93 -20.36 -0.30
N ALA A 13 14.45 -21.38 -0.96
CA ALA A 13 14.23 -21.64 -2.37
C ALA A 13 12.76 -21.96 -2.70
N ASP A 14 12.07 -22.71 -1.82
CA ASP A 14 10.66 -23.04 -2.01
C ASP A 14 9.77 -21.82 -1.85
N TYR A 15 10.06 -20.98 -0.86
CA TYR A 15 9.38 -19.71 -0.69
C TYR A 15 9.65 -18.75 -1.86
N ARG A 16 10.89 -18.70 -2.36
CA ARG A 16 11.25 -17.92 -3.54
C ARG A 16 10.42 -18.33 -4.75
N ALA A 17 10.35 -19.62 -5.05
CA ALA A 17 9.57 -20.16 -6.17
C ALA A 17 8.06 -19.85 -6.04
N PHE A 18 7.53 -19.90 -4.83
CA PHE A 18 6.15 -19.48 -4.54
C PHE A 18 5.95 -17.99 -4.72
N HIS A 19 6.83 -17.17 -4.15
CA HIS A 19 6.67 -15.73 -4.08
C HIS A 19 6.80 -15.05 -5.45
N LEU A 20 7.69 -15.51 -6.31
CA LEU A 20 7.85 -15.02 -7.68
C LEU A 20 6.55 -15.03 -8.49
N ARG A 21 5.65 -15.98 -8.22
CA ARG A 21 4.33 -16.02 -8.88
C ARG A 21 3.40 -14.90 -8.45
N LEU A 22 3.66 -14.27 -7.29
CA LEU A 22 2.85 -13.18 -6.73
C LEU A 22 3.36 -11.79 -7.14
N ILE A 23 4.61 -11.70 -7.59
CA ILE A 23 5.28 -10.46 -7.99
C ILE A 23 5.84 -10.57 -9.42
N PRO A 24 4.99 -10.82 -10.44
CA PRO A 24 5.44 -11.18 -11.79
C PRO A 24 6.24 -10.10 -12.51
N GLY A 25 6.18 -8.83 -12.03
CA GLY A 25 6.96 -7.72 -12.59
C GLY A 25 8.38 -7.59 -12.05
N VAL A 26 8.75 -8.38 -11.01
CA VAL A 26 10.08 -8.31 -10.39
C VAL A 26 11.01 -9.33 -11.06
N PRO A 27 12.24 -8.92 -11.48
CA PRO A 27 13.20 -9.83 -12.07
C PRO A 27 13.53 -11.00 -11.12
N PRO A 28 13.43 -12.27 -11.56
CA PRO A 28 13.66 -13.41 -10.68
C PRO A 28 15.03 -13.44 -10.01
N GLU A 29 16.04 -12.94 -10.68
CA GLU A 29 17.44 -12.85 -10.17
C GLU A 29 17.57 -11.85 -9.01
N SER A 30 16.69 -10.85 -8.91
CA SER A 30 16.68 -9.89 -7.81
C SER A 30 15.97 -10.38 -6.56
N VAL A 31 15.37 -11.58 -6.58
CA VAL A 31 14.62 -12.13 -5.43
C VAL A 31 15.43 -13.23 -4.75
N LEU A 32 15.83 -13.00 -3.50
CA LEU A 32 16.54 -14.00 -2.68
C LEU A 32 15.56 -15.03 -2.08
N GLY A 33 14.35 -14.61 -1.76
CA GLY A 33 13.31 -15.46 -1.19
C GLY A 33 13.35 -15.53 0.34
N VAL A 34 13.59 -14.41 1.00
CA VAL A 34 13.56 -14.34 2.47
C VAL A 34 12.13 -14.14 2.96
N ARG A 35 11.67 -14.98 3.86
CA ARG A 35 10.33 -14.85 4.45
C ARG A 35 10.20 -13.57 5.28
N VAL A 36 9.09 -12.86 5.16
CA VAL A 36 8.83 -11.58 5.87
C VAL A 36 9.06 -11.67 7.38
N PRO A 37 8.69 -12.75 8.11
CA PRO A 37 9.05 -12.88 9.53
C PRO A 37 10.57 -12.86 9.78
N ALA A 38 11.37 -13.47 8.91
CA ALA A 38 12.82 -13.47 9.01
C ALA A 38 13.41 -12.07 8.74
N ILE A 39 12.87 -11.35 7.74
CA ILE A 39 13.24 -9.94 7.49
C ILE A 39 12.94 -9.07 8.72
N ARG A 40 11.78 -9.24 9.34
CA ARG A 40 11.42 -8.51 10.58
C ARG A 40 12.33 -8.86 11.76
N ALA A 41 12.74 -10.12 11.89
CA ALA A 41 13.69 -10.54 12.91
C ALA A 41 15.08 -9.93 12.65
N LEU A 42 15.52 -9.92 11.39
CA LEU A 42 16.76 -9.25 10.97
C LEU A 42 16.72 -7.75 11.32
N ALA A 43 15.65 -7.03 10.94
CA ALA A 43 15.47 -5.62 11.26
C ALA A 43 15.56 -5.33 12.76
N LYS A 44 14.99 -6.21 13.60
CA LYS A 44 15.06 -6.07 15.07
C LYS A 44 16.47 -6.29 15.62
N SER A 45 17.26 -7.16 15.00
CA SER A 45 18.63 -7.48 15.44
C SER A 45 19.67 -6.45 15.04
N MET A 46 19.36 -5.52 14.12
CA MET A 46 20.25 -4.46 13.67
C MET A 46 20.40 -3.38 14.75
N THR A 47 21.62 -2.87 14.93
CA THR A 47 21.86 -1.65 15.72
C THR A 47 21.28 -0.42 15.01
N GLU A 48 21.17 0.70 15.71
CA GLU A 48 20.68 1.93 15.10
C GLU A 48 21.61 2.43 14.00
N GLU A 49 22.93 2.35 14.24
CA GLU A 49 23.95 2.70 13.26
C GLU A 49 23.82 1.84 11.98
N GLU A 50 23.67 0.52 12.13
CA GLU A 50 23.44 -0.39 11.01
C GLU A 50 22.19 -0.05 10.20
N ARG A 51 21.09 0.30 10.89
CA ARG A 51 19.84 0.69 10.22
C ARG A 51 20.00 1.98 9.42
N LEU A 52 20.59 2.99 10.03
CA LEU A 52 20.79 4.29 9.37
C LEU A 52 21.73 4.19 8.17
N ALA A 53 22.82 3.43 8.29
CA ALA A 53 23.72 3.15 7.18
C ALA A 53 23.00 2.46 6.02
N PHE A 54 22.25 1.38 6.32
CA PHE A 54 21.49 0.64 5.31
C PHE A 54 20.40 1.50 4.64
N LEU A 55 19.68 2.32 5.40
CA LEU A 55 18.68 3.25 4.84
C LEU A 55 19.27 4.33 3.94
N GLY A 56 20.57 4.59 4.04
CA GLY A 56 21.29 5.51 3.14
C GLY A 56 21.83 4.84 1.87
N GLU A 57 21.73 3.51 1.74
CA GLU A 57 22.27 2.74 0.60
C GLU A 57 21.18 2.50 -0.46
N LEU A 58 20.78 3.55 -1.18
CA LEU A 58 19.82 3.44 -2.29
C LEU A 58 20.52 3.68 -3.64
N PRO A 59 20.09 3.00 -4.72
CA PRO A 59 19.08 1.93 -4.78
C PRO A 59 19.60 0.58 -4.26
N HIS A 60 18.70 -0.30 -3.79
CA HIS A 60 19.05 -1.68 -3.43
C HIS A 60 19.07 -2.59 -4.66
N GLU A 61 19.89 -3.66 -4.59
CA GLU A 61 20.03 -4.65 -5.67
C GLU A 61 18.88 -5.70 -5.61
N PHE A 62 18.47 -6.08 -4.38
CA PHE A 62 17.53 -7.18 -4.19
C PHE A 62 16.16 -6.71 -3.67
N TYR A 63 15.11 -7.41 -4.12
CA TYR A 63 13.75 -7.30 -3.59
C TYR A 63 13.70 -7.41 -2.06
N ASP A 64 14.46 -8.36 -1.51
CA ASP A 64 14.49 -8.63 -0.06
C ASP A 64 15.16 -7.49 0.73
N GLU A 65 16.07 -6.74 0.11
CA GLU A 65 16.64 -5.49 0.66
C GLU A 65 15.59 -4.38 0.65
N ASN A 66 14.84 -4.21 -0.45
CA ASN A 66 13.73 -3.26 -0.51
C ASN A 66 12.63 -3.60 0.52
N MET A 67 12.35 -4.87 0.73
CA MET A 67 11.42 -5.32 1.79
C MET A 67 11.96 -5.00 3.19
N LEU A 68 13.26 -5.20 3.44
CA LEU A 68 13.91 -4.81 4.70
C LEU A 68 13.85 -3.29 4.90
N HIS A 69 14.08 -2.50 3.86
CA HIS A 69 13.99 -1.04 3.88
C HIS A 69 12.58 -0.58 4.31
N SER A 70 11.53 -1.15 3.69
CA SER A 70 10.14 -0.88 4.07
C SER A 70 9.85 -1.21 5.54
N VAL A 71 10.37 -2.35 6.03
CA VAL A 71 10.22 -2.77 7.43
C VAL A 71 10.92 -1.82 8.40
N LEU A 72 12.13 -1.37 8.06
CA LEU A 72 12.91 -0.43 8.88
C LEU A 72 12.23 0.94 8.97
N LEU A 73 11.81 1.52 7.83
CA LEU A 73 11.07 2.79 7.80
C LEU A 73 9.75 2.69 8.59
N SER A 74 9.05 1.54 8.47
CA SER A 74 7.79 1.30 9.20
C SER A 74 7.99 1.26 10.72
N GLY A 75 9.21 0.94 11.17
CA GLY A 75 9.60 0.88 12.59
C GLY A 75 10.08 2.21 13.17
N MET A 76 10.35 3.23 12.37
CA MET A 76 10.83 4.54 12.83
C MET A 76 9.77 5.26 13.67
N ARG A 77 10.24 6.07 14.64
CA ARG A 77 9.35 6.69 15.66
C ARG A 77 9.01 8.14 15.37
N GLY A 78 9.92 8.89 14.77
CA GLY A 78 9.78 10.32 14.50
C GLY A 78 9.21 10.58 13.10
N PHE A 79 8.07 11.30 12.99
CA PHE A 79 7.48 11.64 11.68
C PHE A 79 8.44 12.50 10.83
N SER A 80 9.05 13.53 11.44
CA SER A 80 9.93 14.47 10.71
C SER A 80 11.20 13.83 10.18
N GLU A 81 11.65 12.73 10.80
CA GLU A 81 12.80 11.96 10.35
C GLU A 81 12.41 10.87 9.33
N THR A 82 11.18 10.33 9.48
CA THR A 82 10.70 9.23 8.64
C THR A 82 10.23 9.72 7.27
N LEU A 83 9.48 10.83 7.22
CA LEU A 83 8.89 11.31 5.99
C LEU A 83 9.90 11.61 4.87
N PRO A 84 11.02 12.32 5.11
CA PRO A 84 12.03 12.51 4.07
C PRO A 84 12.59 11.21 3.51
N ARG A 85 12.86 10.22 4.37
CA ARG A 85 13.36 8.90 3.96
C ARG A 85 12.32 8.10 3.18
N VAL A 86 11.04 8.21 3.54
CA VAL A 86 9.95 7.62 2.75
C VAL A 86 9.91 8.26 1.35
N LYS A 87 9.98 9.59 1.25
CA LYS A 87 10.03 10.30 -0.05
C LYS A 87 11.21 9.85 -0.91
N GLU A 88 12.37 9.65 -0.30
CA GLU A 88 13.59 9.19 -0.97
C GLU A 88 13.47 7.73 -1.45
N PHE A 89 12.79 6.87 -0.69
CA PHE A 89 12.65 5.45 -1.03
C PHE A 89 11.53 5.16 -2.04
N LEU A 90 10.45 5.94 -2.07
CA LEU A 90 9.27 5.69 -2.93
C LEU A 90 9.61 5.45 -4.41
N PRO A 91 10.51 6.21 -5.07
CA PRO A 91 10.87 5.98 -6.46
C PRO A 91 11.54 4.62 -6.73
N HIS A 92 12.04 3.95 -5.71
CA HIS A 92 12.71 2.65 -5.81
C HIS A 92 11.79 1.44 -5.58
N ILE A 93 10.50 1.70 -5.32
CA ILE A 93 9.50 0.63 -5.13
C ILE A 93 8.94 0.22 -6.48
N ASP A 94 9.17 -1.03 -6.87
CA ASP A 94 8.79 -1.59 -8.17
C ASP A 94 7.69 -2.67 -8.10
N ASN A 95 7.16 -2.93 -6.88
CA ASN A 95 6.13 -3.95 -6.69
C ASN A 95 5.20 -3.65 -5.50
N TRP A 96 4.02 -4.26 -5.54
CA TRP A 96 2.98 -4.08 -4.53
C TRP A 96 3.38 -4.58 -3.13
N ALA A 97 4.18 -5.65 -3.04
CA ALA A 97 4.50 -6.28 -1.76
C ALA A 97 5.41 -5.39 -0.91
N VAL A 98 6.43 -4.76 -1.52
CA VAL A 98 7.30 -3.77 -0.87
C VAL A 98 6.50 -2.52 -0.52
N CYS A 99 5.65 -2.03 -1.44
CA CYS A 99 4.79 -0.87 -1.22
C CYS A 99 3.85 -1.06 -0.01
N ASP A 100 3.16 -2.21 0.07
CA ASP A 100 2.19 -2.48 1.14
C ASP A 100 2.86 -2.80 2.49
N ALA A 101 4.13 -3.24 2.46
CA ALA A 101 4.93 -3.43 3.66
C ALA A 101 5.38 -2.10 4.29
N LEU A 102 5.44 -1.02 3.49
CA LEU A 102 5.80 0.32 3.95
C LEU A 102 4.59 0.97 4.63
N SER A 103 4.56 0.92 5.96
CA SER A 103 3.47 1.50 6.78
C SER A 103 4.04 2.09 8.07
N PRO A 104 4.62 3.31 8.03
CA PRO A 104 5.27 3.93 9.17
C PRO A 104 4.28 4.20 10.30
N LYS A 105 4.50 3.58 11.45
CA LYS A 105 3.59 3.70 12.61
C LYS A 105 3.49 5.12 13.16
N CYS A 106 4.55 5.91 13.04
CA CYS A 106 4.57 7.31 13.46
C CYS A 106 3.58 8.18 12.68
N PHE A 107 3.15 7.76 11.48
CA PHE A 107 2.17 8.47 10.66
C PHE A 107 0.79 8.56 11.33
N ALA A 108 0.42 7.60 12.16
CA ALA A 108 -0.85 7.62 12.87
C ALA A 108 -1.04 8.84 13.80
N LYS A 109 0.06 9.44 14.28
CA LYS A 109 0.02 10.62 15.17
C LYS A 109 -0.03 11.96 14.40
N GLU A 110 0.25 11.93 13.12
CA GLU A 110 0.37 13.09 12.24
C GLU A 110 -0.56 12.97 11.02
N SER A 111 -1.74 12.36 11.23
CA SER A 111 -2.64 11.93 10.16
C SER A 111 -3.07 13.07 9.21
N SER A 112 -3.17 14.32 9.67
CA SER A 112 -3.44 15.47 8.80
C SER A 112 -2.26 15.75 7.85
N ARG A 113 -1.03 15.73 8.37
CA ARG A 113 0.18 15.89 7.55
C ARG A 113 0.39 14.72 6.59
N VAL A 114 0.03 13.50 7.04
CA VAL A 114 0.04 12.30 6.20
C VAL A 114 -0.99 12.41 5.07
N ARG A 115 -2.18 12.96 5.34
CA ARG A 115 -3.18 13.20 4.29
C ARG A 115 -2.64 14.15 3.22
N ASP A 116 -2.04 15.27 3.64
CA ASP A 116 -1.52 16.27 2.72
C ASP A 116 -0.39 15.67 1.87
N PHE A 117 0.52 14.90 2.48
CA PHE A 117 1.55 14.15 1.75
C PHE A 117 0.96 13.07 0.83
N ALA A 118 -0.07 12.36 1.27
CA ALA A 118 -0.74 11.37 0.42
C ALA A 118 -1.37 12.00 -0.81
N TYR A 119 -1.91 13.22 -0.70
CA TYR A 119 -2.39 13.97 -1.86
C TYR A 119 -1.26 14.31 -2.84
N GLU A 120 -0.06 14.72 -2.35
CA GLU A 120 1.11 14.87 -3.21
C GLU A 120 1.41 13.56 -3.96
N CYS A 121 1.37 12.42 -3.27
CA CYS A 121 1.62 11.11 -3.88
C CYS A 121 0.59 10.75 -4.97
N LEU A 122 -0.68 11.17 -4.85
CA LEU A 122 -1.70 10.88 -5.86
C LEU A 122 -1.50 11.63 -7.18
N GLU A 123 -0.73 12.72 -7.18
CA GLU A 123 -0.42 13.53 -8.38
C GLU A 123 0.85 13.04 -9.11
N GLU A 124 1.54 12.03 -8.59
CA GLU A 124 2.75 11.47 -9.18
C GLU A 124 2.43 10.48 -10.31
N GLU A 125 3.36 10.32 -11.26
CA GLU A 125 3.24 9.34 -12.35
C GLU A 125 3.69 7.94 -11.93
N HIS A 126 4.54 7.85 -10.88
CA HIS A 126 5.08 6.56 -10.43
C HIS A 126 4.02 5.73 -9.73
N LEU A 127 3.66 4.59 -10.32
CA LEU A 127 2.56 3.72 -9.91
C LEU A 127 2.56 3.41 -8.41
N TYR A 128 3.71 3.02 -7.84
CA TYR A 128 3.78 2.62 -6.44
C TYR A 128 3.85 3.80 -5.47
N THR A 129 4.22 5.00 -5.93
CA THR A 129 4.05 6.24 -5.15
C THR A 129 2.57 6.57 -5.02
N VAL A 130 1.80 6.51 -6.11
CA VAL A 130 0.33 6.69 -6.09
C VAL A 130 -0.32 5.64 -5.18
N ARG A 131 0.04 4.35 -5.35
CA ARG A 131 -0.45 3.26 -4.49
C ARG A 131 -0.16 3.50 -3.02
N PHE A 132 1.04 3.96 -2.68
CA PHE A 132 1.41 4.31 -1.31
C PHE A 132 0.55 5.45 -0.76
N GLY A 133 0.26 6.49 -1.56
CA GLY A 133 -0.67 7.56 -1.21
C GLY A 133 -2.05 7.01 -0.83
N VAL A 134 -2.63 6.15 -1.67
CA VAL A 134 -3.91 5.48 -1.38
C VAL A 134 -3.83 4.66 -0.08
N ASN A 135 -2.74 3.91 0.13
CA ASN A 135 -2.53 3.13 1.36
C ASN A 135 -2.43 4.02 2.61
N CYS A 136 -1.79 5.20 2.52
CA CYS A 136 -1.75 6.17 3.60
C CYS A 136 -3.14 6.71 3.93
N LEU A 137 -3.92 7.13 2.93
CA LEU A 137 -5.29 7.60 3.12
C LEU A 137 -6.17 6.53 3.77
N ARG A 138 -6.08 5.27 3.31
CA ARG A 138 -6.80 4.13 3.87
C ARG A 138 -6.45 3.85 5.33
N SER A 139 -5.16 3.90 5.66
CA SER A 139 -4.66 3.46 6.98
C SER A 139 -4.73 4.54 8.05
N PHE A 140 -4.59 5.81 7.67
CA PHE A 140 -4.40 6.90 8.62
C PHE A 140 -5.42 8.03 8.51
N CYS A 141 -6.23 8.09 7.43
CA CYS A 141 -7.10 9.25 7.16
C CYS A 141 -8.60 8.93 7.04
N LEU A 142 -9.01 7.66 7.16
CA LEU A 142 -10.43 7.27 7.19
C LEU A 142 -11.08 7.42 8.57
N ASP A 143 -10.28 7.61 9.64
CA ASP A 143 -10.79 7.74 11.01
C ASP A 143 -10.33 9.07 11.63
N GLY A 144 -11.00 9.44 12.74
CA GLY A 144 -10.61 10.58 13.57
C GLY A 144 -10.69 11.95 12.87
N ASP A 145 -9.94 12.91 13.39
CA ASP A 145 -9.96 14.32 12.98
C ASP A 145 -9.29 14.59 11.63
N ALA A 146 -8.51 13.63 11.12
CA ALA A 146 -7.89 13.73 9.80
C ALA A 146 -8.84 13.44 8.66
N TYR A 147 -9.97 12.79 8.91
CA TYR A 147 -10.93 12.48 7.87
C TYR A 147 -11.52 13.75 7.25
N ARG A 148 -11.61 13.75 5.94
CA ARG A 148 -12.33 14.71 5.13
C ARG A 148 -13.02 13.95 4.01
N ALA A 149 -14.29 14.26 3.73
CA ALA A 149 -15.05 13.58 2.67
C ALA A 149 -14.39 13.69 1.29
N GLU A 150 -13.61 14.74 1.05
CA GLU A 150 -12.80 14.96 -0.15
C GLU A 150 -11.85 13.79 -0.43
N VAL A 151 -11.35 13.08 0.61
CA VAL A 151 -10.47 11.91 0.47
C VAL A 151 -11.09 10.85 -0.44
N LEU A 152 -12.42 10.65 -0.33
CA LEU A 152 -13.14 9.69 -1.17
C LEU A 152 -13.09 10.10 -2.66
N GLY A 153 -13.34 11.38 -2.94
CA GLY A 153 -13.28 11.91 -4.31
C GLY A 153 -11.89 11.80 -4.93
N ARG A 154 -10.84 12.10 -4.15
CA ARG A 154 -9.46 11.96 -4.60
C ARG A 154 -9.12 10.52 -4.98
N VAL A 155 -9.49 9.55 -4.13
CA VAL A 155 -9.21 8.14 -4.42
C VAL A 155 -10.13 7.58 -5.52
N ALA A 156 -11.34 8.09 -5.70
CA ALA A 156 -12.21 7.68 -6.80
C ALA A 156 -11.62 7.98 -8.18
N GLY A 157 -10.75 8.99 -8.28
CA GLY A 157 -10.01 9.32 -9.51
C GLY A 157 -8.79 8.43 -9.76
N VAL A 158 -8.40 7.57 -8.80
CA VAL A 158 -7.24 6.68 -8.95
C VAL A 158 -7.65 5.38 -9.63
N GLY A 159 -6.96 5.01 -10.69
CA GLY A 159 -7.21 3.75 -11.42
C GLY A 159 -6.49 3.71 -12.76
N GLY A 160 -6.97 2.81 -13.65
CA GLY A 160 -6.40 2.62 -14.98
C GLY A 160 -5.27 1.60 -15.06
N GLU A 161 -4.70 1.24 -13.90
CA GLU A 161 -3.69 0.20 -13.75
C GLU A 161 -4.13 -0.81 -12.69
N TYR A 162 -3.93 -2.11 -12.94
CA TYR A 162 -4.41 -3.17 -12.06
C TYR A 162 -4.09 -2.96 -10.58
N TYR A 163 -2.84 -2.56 -10.27
CA TYR A 163 -2.41 -2.38 -8.89
C TYR A 163 -2.98 -1.12 -8.23
N LEU A 164 -3.31 -0.09 -9.00
CA LEU A 164 -4.02 1.11 -8.52
C LEU A 164 -5.49 0.81 -8.28
N ASP A 165 -6.16 0.12 -9.21
CA ASP A 165 -7.55 -0.33 -9.03
C ASP A 165 -7.71 -1.17 -7.77
N MET A 166 -6.74 -2.07 -7.50
CA MET A 166 -6.74 -2.91 -6.30
C MET A 166 -6.56 -2.10 -5.01
N ALA A 167 -5.72 -1.05 -5.03
CA ALA A 167 -5.54 -0.16 -3.88
C ALA A 167 -6.80 0.66 -3.62
N ALA A 168 -7.38 1.28 -4.66
CA ALA A 168 -8.63 2.03 -4.57
C ALA A 168 -9.78 1.13 -4.11
N ALA A 169 -9.87 -0.11 -4.60
CA ALA A 169 -10.88 -1.07 -4.16
C ALA A 169 -10.76 -1.44 -2.66
N TRP A 170 -9.53 -1.59 -2.14
CA TRP A 170 -9.32 -1.81 -0.71
C TRP A 170 -9.69 -0.57 0.11
N PHE A 171 -9.32 0.62 -0.39
CA PHE A 171 -9.69 1.87 0.24
C PHE A 171 -11.23 1.98 0.36
N PHE A 172 -11.98 1.76 -0.73
CA PHE A 172 -13.44 1.86 -0.72
C PHE A 172 -14.12 0.76 0.12
N CYS A 173 -13.55 -0.44 0.20
CA CYS A 173 -14.01 -1.47 1.14
C CYS A 173 -13.87 -1.00 2.60
N ASP A 174 -12.73 -0.44 2.97
CA ASP A 174 -12.52 0.11 4.33
C ASP A 174 -13.37 1.39 4.56
N ALA A 175 -13.58 2.22 3.53
CA ALA A 175 -14.44 3.38 3.60
C ALA A 175 -15.91 3.00 3.84
N LEU A 176 -16.44 1.96 3.19
CA LEU A 176 -17.78 1.43 3.48
C LEU A 176 -17.94 1.00 4.94
N ILE A 177 -16.89 0.47 5.55
CA ILE A 177 -16.90 0.02 6.94
C ILE A 177 -16.86 1.21 7.91
N LYS A 178 -16.03 2.20 7.63
CA LYS A 178 -15.71 3.31 8.54
C LYS A 178 -16.55 4.56 8.31
N ARG A 179 -16.93 4.80 7.06
CA ARG A 179 -17.61 6.00 6.54
C ARG A 179 -18.73 5.64 5.56
N GLY A 180 -19.53 4.65 5.91
CA GLY A 180 -20.55 4.07 5.02
C GLY A 180 -21.47 5.10 4.39
N ALA A 181 -21.96 6.09 5.16
CA ALA A 181 -22.83 7.15 4.66
C ALA A 181 -22.18 8.02 3.56
N ASP A 182 -20.87 8.27 3.68
CA ASP A 182 -20.14 9.09 2.72
C ASP A 182 -19.63 8.25 1.53
N ALA A 183 -19.34 6.96 1.75
CA ALA A 183 -18.77 6.08 0.73
C ALA A 183 -19.81 5.44 -0.19
N LEU A 184 -21.01 5.13 0.33
CA LEU A 184 -22.05 4.43 -0.42
C LEU A 184 -22.51 5.18 -1.68
N PRO A 185 -22.66 6.53 -1.68
CA PRO A 185 -23.02 7.27 -2.88
C PRO A 185 -22.04 7.07 -4.06
N PHE A 186 -20.77 6.78 -3.80
CA PHE A 186 -19.80 6.50 -4.88
C PHE A 186 -20.14 5.24 -5.67
N PHE A 187 -20.80 4.28 -5.03
CA PHE A 187 -21.27 3.06 -5.68
C PHE A 187 -22.63 3.27 -6.34
N GLU A 188 -23.55 3.97 -5.70
CA GLU A 188 -24.92 4.20 -6.16
C GLU A 188 -24.98 5.12 -7.38
N GLU A 189 -24.12 6.14 -7.39
CA GLU A 189 -24.07 7.16 -8.45
C GLU A 189 -23.05 6.82 -9.57
N GLY A 190 -22.40 5.64 -9.50
CA GLY A 190 -21.43 5.23 -10.50
C GLY A 190 -20.16 6.11 -10.57
N ARG A 191 -19.73 6.67 -9.44
CA ARG A 191 -18.58 7.60 -9.35
C ARG A 191 -17.23 6.89 -9.32
N LEU A 192 -17.21 5.55 -9.28
CA LEU A 192 -16.01 4.73 -9.38
C LEU A 192 -15.83 4.21 -10.81
N SER A 193 -14.58 4.00 -11.24
CA SER A 193 -14.36 3.22 -12.46
C SER A 193 -15.00 1.83 -12.30
N ARG A 194 -15.39 1.19 -13.42
CA ARG A 194 -15.96 -0.16 -13.41
C ARG A 194 -15.05 -1.16 -12.70
N GLU A 195 -13.77 -1.09 -12.98
CA GLU A 195 -12.73 -1.97 -12.43
C GLU A 195 -12.64 -1.83 -10.91
N VAL A 196 -12.58 -0.59 -10.40
CA VAL A 196 -12.57 -0.31 -8.96
C VAL A 196 -13.87 -0.73 -8.30
N HIS A 197 -15.03 -0.42 -8.91
CA HIS A 197 -16.35 -0.81 -8.38
C HIS A 197 -16.45 -2.33 -8.17
N VAL A 198 -16.18 -3.11 -9.23
CA VAL A 198 -16.27 -4.59 -9.17
C VAL A 198 -15.34 -5.15 -8.09
N LYS A 199 -14.08 -4.70 -8.06
CA LYS A 199 -13.11 -5.16 -7.07
C LYS A 199 -13.48 -4.74 -5.64
N ALA A 200 -14.03 -3.53 -5.46
CA ALA A 200 -14.45 -3.04 -4.15
C ALA A 200 -15.65 -3.82 -3.60
N VAL A 201 -16.65 -4.09 -4.45
CA VAL A 201 -17.81 -4.93 -4.08
C VAL A 201 -17.36 -6.34 -3.72
N GLN A 202 -16.44 -6.95 -4.52
CA GLN A 202 -15.90 -8.27 -4.18
C GLN A 202 -15.22 -8.26 -2.81
N LYS A 203 -14.33 -7.28 -2.55
CA LYS A 203 -13.65 -7.16 -1.26
C LYS A 203 -14.62 -6.91 -0.10
N ALA A 204 -15.66 -6.10 -0.31
CA ALA A 204 -16.71 -5.90 0.68
C ALA A 204 -17.47 -7.20 0.99
N CYS A 205 -17.77 -8.00 -0.04
CA CYS A 205 -18.41 -9.31 0.12
C CYS A 205 -17.54 -10.31 0.88
N ASP A 206 -16.22 -10.29 0.68
CA ASP A 206 -15.27 -11.18 1.36
C ASP A 206 -14.96 -10.73 2.80
N SER A 207 -15.19 -9.45 3.12
CA SER A 207 -14.89 -8.89 4.44
C SER A 207 -15.90 -9.30 5.51
N PHE A 208 -15.45 -9.83 6.64
CA PHE A 208 -16.29 -10.10 7.81
C PHE A 208 -16.82 -8.83 8.51
N ARG A 209 -16.20 -7.67 8.24
CA ARG A 209 -16.57 -6.39 8.86
C ARG A 209 -17.73 -5.69 8.16
N VAL A 210 -18.07 -6.09 6.93
CA VAL A 210 -19.19 -5.53 6.17
C VAL A 210 -20.49 -6.29 6.53
N PRO A 211 -21.57 -5.60 6.95
CA PRO A 211 -22.85 -6.22 7.27
C PRO A 211 -23.45 -6.99 6.09
N PHE A 212 -24.13 -8.09 6.36
CA PHE A 212 -24.72 -8.96 5.34
C PHE A 212 -25.70 -8.20 4.43
N GLU A 213 -26.56 -7.34 5.01
CA GLU A 213 -27.52 -6.55 4.23
C GLU A 213 -26.85 -5.58 3.26
N LEU A 214 -25.73 -4.94 3.69
CA LEU A 214 -24.95 -4.08 2.81
C LEU A 214 -24.31 -4.88 1.67
N LYS A 215 -23.80 -6.09 1.93
CA LYS A 215 -23.26 -6.97 0.87
C LYS A 215 -24.33 -7.34 -0.15
N ARG A 216 -25.54 -7.65 0.30
CA ARG A 216 -26.67 -7.93 -0.61
C ARG A 216 -26.99 -6.70 -1.46
N TYR A 217 -27.10 -5.55 -0.84
CA TYR A 217 -27.42 -4.30 -1.52
C TYR A 217 -26.36 -3.95 -2.57
N LEU A 218 -25.07 -3.97 -2.22
CA LEU A 218 -23.98 -3.68 -3.16
C LEU A 218 -24.02 -4.56 -4.43
N ARG A 219 -24.46 -5.81 -4.30
CA ARG A 219 -24.61 -6.72 -5.45
C ARG A 219 -25.77 -6.37 -6.40
N THR A 220 -26.72 -5.57 -5.94
CA THR A 220 -27.86 -5.12 -6.77
C THR A 220 -27.57 -3.83 -7.54
N LEU A 221 -26.47 -3.14 -7.20
CA LEU A 221 -26.12 -1.89 -7.85
C LEU A 221 -25.66 -2.14 -9.30
N HIS A 222 -26.09 -1.25 -10.19
CA HIS A 222 -25.66 -1.28 -11.59
C HIS A 222 -24.16 -0.96 -11.68
N LEU A 223 -23.48 -1.72 -12.54
CA LEU A 223 -22.07 -1.46 -12.82
C LEU A 223 -21.95 -0.20 -13.67
N PRO A 224 -20.97 0.67 -13.39
CA PRO A 224 -20.64 1.78 -14.25
C PRO A 224 -20.35 1.30 -15.70
N GLU A 225 -20.66 2.11 -16.70
CA GLU A 225 -20.30 1.81 -18.07
C GLU A 225 -18.79 1.64 -18.21
N ARG A 226 -18.36 0.85 -19.20
CA ARG A 226 -16.93 0.77 -19.52
C ARG A 226 -16.50 2.13 -20.06
N SER A 227 -15.43 2.69 -19.52
CA SER A 227 -14.75 3.80 -20.17
C SER A 227 -14.35 3.30 -21.57
N ASN A 228 -14.94 3.88 -22.63
CA ASN A 228 -14.45 3.65 -23.97
C ASN A 228 -13.03 4.24 -24.00
N GLY A 229 -12.03 3.35 -23.87
CA GLY A 229 -10.66 3.73 -24.14
C GLY A 229 -10.56 4.05 -25.64
N ASP A 230 -10.25 5.28 -25.95
CA ASP A 230 -9.71 5.70 -27.24
C ASP A 230 -8.31 5.13 -27.42
#